data_974bcba0df866f7857475955bad5c5e4
#
_entry.id   974bcba0df866f7857475955bad5c5e4
#
_cell.length_a   1.000
_cell.length_b   1.000
_cell.length_c   1.000
_cell.angle_alpha   90.00
_cell.angle_beta   90.00
_cell.angle_gamma   90.00
#
_symmetry.space_group_name_H-M   'P 1'
#
loop_
_entity.id
_entity.type
_entity.pdbx_description
1 polymer ?
#
loop_
_entity_poly.entity_id
_entity_poly.type
_entity_poly.pdbx_seq_one_letter_code
_entity_poly.pdbx_strand_id
1 'polypeptide(L)'
;MGKGSTLPCFEKITVRLKAPWSIQITVKEKQPVGYMMDGQNYVYFDEEGLVVEKGTIPIEGIPLVEGINVKTMEEYKPLKSDASGIFGEILKASQELKKQKLAAEKIVCEKERIYLYVGNVCVSLGAHVTSEKIAQLPPILEKLQGQAGTLHLENYSEDQETIPFDVKVEEQKKSEEN
;
A
#
# COMPACT_ATOMS: atom_id res chain seq x y z
N MET A 1 23.42 30.92 4.78
CA MET A 1 22.57 29.84 4.23
C MET A 1 22.40 28.80 5.33
N GLY A 2 21.31 28.88 6.08
CA GLY A 2 20.97 27.90 7.11
C GLY A 2 20.52 26.59 6.44
N LYS A 3 21.22 25.48 6.72
CA LYS A 3 20.73 24.14 6.41
C LYS A 3 19.48 23.93 7.27
N GLY A 4 18.32 24.03 6.65
CA GLY A 4 17.06 23.70 7.30
C GLY A 4 17.12 22.22 7.71
N SER A 5 17.05 21.96 8.99
CA SER A 5 16.83 20.63 9.56
C SER A 5 15.46 20.17 9.05
N THR A 6 15.42 19.24 8.13
CA THR A 6 14.16 18.64 7.65
C THR A 6 13.67 17.76 8.78
N LEU A 7 12.59 18.16 9.45
CA LEU A 7 11.90 17.28 10.40
C LEU A 7 11.38 16.08 9.64
N PRO A 8 11.58 14.86 10.12
CA PRO A 8 11.31 13.64 9.36
C PRO A 8 9.84 13.44 8.95
N CYS A 9 8.89 14.09 9.64
CA CYS A 9 7.45 14.04 9.34
C CYS A 9 6.99 14.99 8.23
N PHE A 10 7.87 15.87 7.71
CA PHE A 10 7.48 16.83 6.68
C PHE A 10 8.13 16.49 5.33
N GLU A 11 7.34 16.51 4.28
CA GLU A 11 7.81 16.38 2.90
C GLU A 11 8.46 17.69 2.45
N LYS A 12 7.85 18.82 2.79
CA LYS A 12 8.32 20.15 2.37
C LYS A 12 7.85 21.24 3.30
N ILE A 13 8.78 22.12 3.68
CA ILE A 13 8.48 23.36 4.38
C ILE A 13 8.89 24.51 3.47
N THR A 14 7.96 25.41 3.15
CA THR A 14 8.21 26.59 2.36
C THR A 14 7.92 27.83 3.20
N VAL A 15 8.91 28.71 3.31
CA VAL A 15 8.78 30.00 4.00
C VAL A 15 8.83 31.12 2.97
N ARG A 16 7.80 31.97 2.93
CA ARG A 16 7.74 33.13 2.05
C ARG A 16 7.46 34.41 2.85
N LEU A 17 8.23 35.43 2.58
CA LEU A 17 7.94 36.79 3.09
C LEU A 17 6.85 37.41 2.22
N LYS A 18 5.68 37.71 2.78
CA LYS A 18 4.52 38.26 2.04
C LYS A 18 4.43 39.78 2.12
N ALA A 19 4.94 40.36 3.21
CA ALA A 19 5.03 41.78 3.47
C ALA A 19 6.13 42.00 4.50
N PRO A 20 6.58 43.30 4.75
CA PRO A 20 7.69 43.55 5.69
C PRO A 20 7.51 42.90 7.09
N TRP A 21 6.26 42.60 7.46
CA TRP A 21 5.90 42.07 8.78
C TRP A 21 5.10 40.73 8.70
N SER A 22 4.99 40.11 7.54
CA SER A 22 4.19 38.87 7.39
C SER A 22 5.02 37.75 6.77
N ILE A 23 5.15 36.65 7.48
CA ILE A 23 5.78 35.41 7.01
C ILE A 23 4.70 34.36 6.77
N GLN A 24 4.66 33.82 5.57
CA GLN A 24 3.82 32.68 5.25
C GLN A 24 4.67 31.40 5.32
N ILE A 25 4.28 30.48 6.21
CA ILE A 25 4.87 29.14 6.31
C ILE A 25 3.87 28.15 5.72
N THR A 26 4.29 27.43 4.69
CA THR A 26 3.52 26.31 4.11
C THR A 26 4.23 25.03 4.44
N VAL A 27 3.53 24.12 5.11
CA VAL A 27 4.03 22.82 5.51
C VAL A 27 3.27 21.77 4.73
N LYS A 28 4.00 20.83 4.10
CA LYS A 28 3.46 19.64 3.47
C LYS A 28 3.95 18.45 4.28
N GLU A 29 3.02 17.76 4.93
CA GLU A 29 3.29 16.57 5.71
C GLU A 29 3.44 15.35 4.80
N LYS A 30 4.29 14.41 5.20
CA LYS A 30 4.41 13.11 4.56
C LYS A 30 3.11 12.33 4.75
N GLN A 31 2.63 11.76 3.67
CA GLN A 31 1.37 11.00 3.70
C GLN A 31 1.65 9.51 3.80
N PRO A 32 0.96 8.79 4.68
CA PRO A 32 1.11 7.34 4.77
C PRO A 32 0.65 6.65 3.48
N VAL A 33 1.32 5.56 3.14
CA VAL A 33 0.98 4.69 1.99
C VAL A 33 0.67 3.25 2.40
N GLY A 34 0.94 2.90 3.64
CA GLY A 34 0.66 1.60 4.22
C GLY A 34 0.82 1.64 5.73
N TYR A 35 0.34 0.60 6.40
CA TYR A 35 0.58 0.42 7.82
C TYR A 35 0.85 -1.04 8.16
N MET A 36 1.49 -1.27 9.29
CA MET A 36 1.72 -2.57 9.91
C MET A 36 1.20 -2.55 11.33
N MET A 37 0.95 -3.73 11.91
CA MET A 37 0.54 -3.85 13.30
C MET A 37 1.75 -4.07 14.22
N ASP A 38 1.83 -3.29 15.30
CA ASP A 38 2.75 -3.47 16.43
C ASP A 38 1.91 -3.68 17.70
N GLY A 39 1.57 -4.93 17.98
CA GLY A 39 0.59 -5.27 19.01
C GLY A 39 -0.80 -4.73 18.64
N GLN A 40 -1.28 -3.75 19.41
CA GLN A 40 -2.57 -3.09 19.17
C GLN A 40 -2.43 -1.73 18.44
N ASN A 41 -1.19 -1.35 18.10
CA ASN A 41 -0.92 -0.07 17.45
C ASN A 41 -0.82 -0.25 15.93
N TYR A 42 -1.36 0.72 15.20
CA TYR A 42 -1.19 0.92 13.79
C TYR A 42 0.08 1.75 13.56
N VAL A 43 1.04 1.21 12.83
CA VAL A 43 2.31 1.88 12.52
C VAL A 43 2.31 2.26 11.05
N TYR A 44 2.10 3.53 10.78
CA TYR A 44 1.99 4.08 9.43
C TYR A 44 3.35 4.47 8.88
N PHE A 45 3.60 4.19 7.61
CA PHE A 45 4.84 4.54 6.93
C PHE A 45 4.57 5.23 5.58
N ASP A 46 5.52 6.07 5.18
CA ASP A 46 5.50 6.80 3.92
C ASP A 46 6.07 5.99 2.74
N GLU A 47 6.15 6.62 1.58
CA GLU A 47 6.67 6.04 0.33
C GLU A 47 8.13 5.57 0.42
N GLU A 48 8.90 6.08 1.37
CA GLU A 48 10.30 5.70 1.62
C GLU A 48 10.41 4.61 2.71
N GLY A 49 9.29 4.18 3.30
CA GLY A 49 9.25 3.24 4.40
C GLY A 49 9.62 3.87 5.75
N LEU A 50 9.54 5.20 5.86
CA LEU A 50 9.74 5.91 7.12
C LEU A 50 8.45 5.85 7.94
N VAL A 51 8.55 5.49 9.23
CA VAL A 51 7.41 5.56 10.15
C VAL A 51 7.04 7.02 10.40
N VAL A 52 5.85 7.40 9.96
CA VAL A 52 5.37 8.80 10.07
C VAL A 52 4.39 9.00 11.23
N GLU A 53 3.70 7.93 11.64
CA GLU A 53 2.70 8.00 12.70
C GLU A 53 2.51 6.64 13.37
N LYS A 54 2.19 6.65 14.67
CA LYS A 54 1.67 5.50 15.42
C LYS A 54 0.35 5.89 16.07
N GLY A 55 -0.64 5.02 15.97
CA GLY A 55 -1.98 5.29 16.51
C GLY A 55 -2.71 4.02 16.91
N THR A 56 -3.84 4.18 17.58
CA THR A 56 -4.73 3.09 17.98
C THR A 56 -6.02 3.05 17.16
N ILE A 57 -6.19 4.01 16.25
CA ILE A 57 -7.34 4.15 15.37
C ILE A 57 -6.88 3.99 13.93
N PRO A 58 -7.54 3.13 13.12
CA PRO A 58 -7.16 2.96 11.72
C PRO A 58 -7.48 4.20 10.89
N ILE A 59 -6.59 4.52 9.93
CA ILE A 59 -6.83 5.54 8.90
C ILE A 59 -7.44 4.84 7.69
N GLU A 60 -8.63 5.29 7.29
CA GLU A 60 -9.35 4.72 6.16
C GLU A 60 -8.59 4.91 4.84
N GLY A 61 -8.63 3.89 3.97
CA GLY A 61 -8.01 3.93 2.65
C GLY A 61 -6.50 3.65 2.62
N ILE A 62 -5.88 3.38 3.78
CA ILE A 62 -4.48 2.97 3.87
C ILE A 62 -4.41 1.45 4.03
N PRO A 63 -3.69 0.71 3.16
CA PRO A 63 -3.65 -0.75 3.22
C PRO A 63 -2.83 -1.28 4.39
N LEU A 64 -3.31 -2.37 4.99
CA LEU A 64 -2.54 -3.18 5.94
C LEU A 64 -1.46 -3.98 5.19
N VAL A 65 -0.23 -3.94 5.66
CA VAL A 65 0.87 -4.76 5.13
C VAL A 65 1.14 -5.92 6.08
N GLU A 66 1.05 -7.14 5.56
CA GLU A 66 1.26 -8.39 6.31
C GLU A 66 2.30 -9.30 5.62
N GLY A 67 2.82 -10.28 6.37
CA GLY A 67 3.71 -11.31 5.83
C GLY A 67 5.18 -10.88 5.71
N ILE A 68 5.56 -9.75 6.30
CA ILE A 68 6.94 -9.28 6.35
C ILE A 68 7.37 -9.00 7.80
N ASN A 69 8.56 -9.44 8.16
CA ASN A 69 9.14 -9.17 9.46
C ASN A 69 9.94 -7.87 9.43
N VAL A 70 9.67 -7.00 10.40
CA VAL A 70 10.37 -5.73 10.58
C VAL A 70 10.97 -5.68 11.98
N LYS A 71 12.25 -5.29 12.08
CA LYS A 71 13.02 -5.30 13.34
C LYS A 71 12.65 -4.16 14.28
N THR A 72 12.35 -2.99 13.73
CA THR A 72 12.07 -1.77 14.48
C THR A 72 10.95 -1.00 13.82
N MET A 73 9.99 -0.56 14.64
CA MET A 73 8.86 0.26 14.23
C MET A 73 8.83 1.54 15.08
N GLU A 74 9.96 2.26 15.14
CA GLU A 74 10.07 3.51 15.89
C GLU A 74 9.65 4.70 15.02
N GLU A 75 8.92 5.65 15.61
CA GLU A 75 8.53 6.88 14.90
C GLU A 75 9.75 7.64 14.36
N TYR A 76 9.57 8.17 13.16
CA TYR A 76 10.58 8.93 12.42
C TYR A 76 11.85 8.15 12.08
N LYS A 77 11.77 6.82 12.12
CA LYS A 77 12.84 5.94 11.66
C LYS A 77 12.37 5.06 10.50
N PRO A 78 13.28 4.72 9.57
CA PRO A 78 12.94 3.81 8.49
C PRO A 78 12.67 2.40 9.03
N LEU A 79 11.62 1.76 8.52
CA LEU A 79 11.36 0.36 8.73
C LEU A 79 12.51 -0.48 8.15
N LYS A 80 13.04 -1.40 8.94
CA LYS A 80 14.12 -2.30 8.52
C LYS A 80 13.61 -3.72 8.49
N SER A 81 13.51 -4.28 7.30
CA SER A 81 13.18 -5.68 7.08
C SER A 81 14.43 -6.49 6.74
N ASP A 82 14.47 -7.74 7.20
CA ASP A 82 15.48 -8.72 6.77
C ASP A 82 15.33 -9.08 5.29
N ALA A 83 14.12 -8.97 4.75
CA ALA A 83 13.78 -9.15 3.34
C ALA A 83 13.68 -7.79 2.62
N SER A 84 14.78 -7.05 2.53
CA SER A 84 14.80 -5.67 2.00
C SER A 84 14.31 -5.57 0.54
N GLY A 85 14.59 -6.59 -0.29
CA GLY A 85 14.13 -6.63 -1.68
C GLY A 85 12.62 -6.67 -1.79
N ILE A 86 11.97 -7.59 -1.06
CA ILE A 86 10.51 -7.74 -1.09
C ILE A 86 9.82 -6.55 -0.41
N PHE A 87 10.43 -5.95 0.61
CA PHE A 87 9.91 -4.74 1.21
C PHE A 87 9.90 -3.58 0.23
N GLY A 88 10.93 -3.45 -0.61
CA GLY A 88 10.96 -2.48 -1.71
C GLY A 88 9.80 -2.67 -2.70
N GLU A 89 9.47 -3.92 -3.04
CA GLU A 89 8.33 -4.22 -3.91
C GLU A 89 6.98 -3.90 -3.23
N ILE A 90 6.85 -4.08 -1.91
CA ILE A 90 5.67 -3.66 -1.14
C ILE A 90 5.51 -2.14 -1.17
N LEU A 91 6.58 -1.38 -0.93
CA LEU A 91 6.56 0.08 -1.01
C LEU A 91 6.12 0.55 -2.40
N LYS A 92 6.65 -0.09 -3.44
CA LYS A 92 6.28 0.19 -4.83
C LYS A 92 4.79 -0.09 -5.10
N ALA A 93 4.26 -1.22 -4.59
CA ALA A 93 2.83 -1.52 -4.66
C ALA A 93 2.00 -0.42 -3.99
N SER A 94 2.36 -0.02 -2.77
CA SER A 94 1.68 1.04 -2.02
C SER A 94 1.69 2.39 -2.74
N GLN A 95 2.84 2.77 -3.32
CA GLN A 95 2.98 4.00 -4.12
C GLN A 95 2.09 3.98 -5.36
N GLU A 96 2.09 2.86 -6.11
CA GLU A 96 1.29 2.74 -7.32
C GLU A 96 -0.21 2.69 -7.02
N LEU A 97 -0.65 2.04 -5.93
CA LEU A 97 -2.04 2.06 -5.47
C LEU A 97 -2.49 3.51 -5.19
N LYS A 98 -1.68 4.28 -4.46
CA LYS A 98 -1.96 5.69 -4.18
C LYS A 98 -2.04 6.52 -5.46
N LYS A 99 -1.11 6.31 -6.39
CA LYS A 99 -1.08 7.01 -7.69
C LYS A 99 -2.31 6.72 -8.54
N GLN A 100 -2.77 5.47 -8.55
CA GLN A 100 -3.99 5.05 -9.25
C GLN A 100 -5.27 5.38 -8.46
N LYS A 101 -5.17 5.91 -7.24
CA LYS A 101 -6.28 6.16 -6.32
C LYS A 101 -7.12 4.90 -6.07
N LEU A 102 -6.47 3.75 -6.06
CA LEU A 102 -7.08 2.46 -5.81
C LEU A 102 -6.92 2.11 -4.33
N ALA A 103 -8.05 2.01 -3.63
CA ALA A 103 -8.06 1.57 -2.24
C ALA A 103 -7.95 0.03 -2.20
N ALA A 104 -6.90 -0.45 -1.55
CA ALA A 104 -6.74 -1.85 -1.20
C ALA A 104 -6.85 -2.00 0.32
N GLU A 105 -7.47 -3.06 0.80
CA GLU A 105 -7.56 -3.36 2.23
C GLU A 105 -6.24 -3.89 2.76
N LYS A 106 -5.56 -4.74 1.97
CA LYS A 106 -4.31 -5.39 2.37
C LYS A 106 -3.32 -5.56 1.23
N ILE A 107 -2.05 -5.53 1.60
CA ILE A 107 -0.91 -6.00 0.81
C ILE A 107 -0.27 -7.14 1.60
N VAL A 108 -0.30 -8.35 1.09
CA VAL A 108 0.22 -9.54 1.79
C VAL A 108 1.42 -10.09 1.05
N CYS A 109 2.49 -10.36 1.78
CA CYS A 109 3.65 -11.06 1.26
C CYS A 109 3.62 -12.52 1.72
N GLU A 110 3.57 -13.46 0.77
CA GLU A 110 3.67 -14.89 1.04
C GLU A 110 4.73 -15.52 0.12
N LYS A 111 5.74 -16.15 0.70
CA LYS A 111 6.82 -16.82 -0.05
C LYS A 111 7.44 -15.93 -1.13
N GLU A 112 7.75 -14.70 -0.76
CA GLU A 112 8.31 -13.66 -1.66
C GLU A 112 7.41 -13.26 -2.83
N ARG A 113 6.12 -13.51 -2.73
CA ARG A 113 5.10 -13.06 -3.68
C ARG A 113 4.16 -12.07 -3.01
N ILE A 114 3.73 -11.09 -3.77
CA ILE A 114 2.87 -10.01 -3.31
C ILE A 114 1.44 -10.24 -3.82
N TYR A 115 0.51 -10.14 -2.90
CA TYR A 115 -0.93 -10.21 -3.14
C TYR A 115 -1.58 -8.93 -2.65
N LEU A 116 -2.51 -8.40 -3.44
CA LEU A 116 -3.37 -7.30 -3.04
C LEU A 116 -4.78 -7.82 -2.79
N TYR A 117 -5.44 -7.28 -1.79
CA TYR A 117 -6.85 -7.54 -1.52
C TYR A 117 -7.64 -6.27 -1.77
N VAL A 118 -8.54 -6.32 -2.74
CA VAL A 118 -9.40 -5.20 -3.15
C VAL A 118 -10.84 -5.70 -3.20
N GLY A 119 -11.63 -5.37 -2.19
CA GLY A 119 -12.97 -5.94 -2.02
C GLY A 119 -12.92 -7.47 -1.95
N ASN A 120 -13.67 -8.13 -2.82
CA ASN A 120 -13.73 -9.60 -2.90
C ASN A 120 -12.66 -10.23 -3.81
N VAL A 121 -11.76 -9.42 -4.37
CA VAL A 121 -10.75 -9.87 -5.33
C VAL A 121 -9.38 -9.92 -4.68
N CYS A 122 -8.72 -11.09 -4.74
CA CYS A 122 -7.31 -11.25 -4.46
C CYS A 122 -6.53 -11.07 -5.77
N VAL A 123 -5.56 -10.18 -5.81
CA VAL A 123 -4.71 -9.95 -6.98
C VAL A 123 -3.33 -10.50 -6.72
N SER A 124 -2.90 -11.51 -7.49
CA SER A 124 -1.55 -12.05 -7.46
C SER A 124 -0.63 -11.22 -8.35
N LEU A 125 0.31 -10.46 -7.76
CA LEU A 125 1.29 -9.66 -8.49
C LEU A 125 2.60 -10.40 -8.76
N GLY A 126 2.84 -11.52 -8.04
CA GLY A 126 4.10 -12.25 -8.08
C GLY A 126 5.21 -11.57 -7.27
N ALA A 127 6.46 -11.86 -7.61
CA ALA A 127 7.63 -11.34 -6.89
C ALA A 127 8.00 -9.89 -7.26
N HIS A 128 7.59 -9.43 -8.44
CA HIS A 128 7.91 -8.10 -8.95
C HIS A 128 6.65 -7.29 -9.25
N VAL A 129 6.56 -6.14 -8.61
CA VAL A 129 5.49 -5.17 -8.84
C VAL A 129 5.93 -4.20 -9.93
N THR A 130 5.06 -3.98 -10.92
CA THR A 130 5.27 -2.97 -11.95
C THR A 130 4.09 -2.00 -12.00
N SER A 131 4.34 -0.79 -12.47
CA SER A 131 3.30 0.24 -12.65
C SER A 131 2.21 -0.23 -13.61
N GLU A 132 2.60 -0.98 -14.65
CA GLU A 132 1.72 -1.51 -15.68
C GLU A 132 0.73 -2.50 -15.09
N LYS A 133 1.18 -3.42 -14.20
CA LYS A 133 0.30 -4.38 -13.50
C LYS A 133 -0.77 -3.67 -12.68
N ILE A 134 -0.38 -2.66 -11.89
CA ILE A 134 -1.30 -1.91 -11.05
C ILE A 134 -2.26 -1.06 -11.90
N ALA A 135 -1.79 -0.49 -13.01
CA ALA A 135 -2.61 0.31 -13.90
C ALA A 135 -3.75 -0.48 -14.59
N GLN A 136 -3.61 -1.81 -14.70
CA GLN A 136 -4.67 -2.67 -15.23
C GLN A 136 -5.82 -2.90 -14.24
N LEU A 137 -5.59 -2.70 -12.94
CA LEU A 137 -6.55 -3.06 -11.90
C LEU A 137 -7.86 -2.28 -11.98
N PRO A 138 -7.90 -0.94 -12.11
CA PRO A 138 -9.15 -0.20 -12.09
C PRO A 138 -10.17 -0.69 -13.15
N PRO A 139 -9.81 -0.79 -14.45
CA PRO A 139 -10.77 -1.23 -15.46
C PRO A 139 -11.16 -2.72 -15.34
N ILE A 140 -10.27 -3.57 -14.80
CA ILE A 140 -10.57 -4.99 -14.57
C ILE A 140 -11.52 -5.15 -13.39
N LEU A 141 -11.24 -4.50 -12.27
CA LEU A 141 -12.08 -4.57 -11.07
C LEU A 141 -13.48 -4.03 -11.33
N GLU A 142 -13.61 -3.00 -12.17
CA GLU A 142 -14.91 -2.49 -12.61
C GLU A 142 -15.72 -3.56 -13.38
N LYS A 143 -15.06 -4.37 -14.22
CA LYS A 143 -15.70 -5.47 -14.94
C LYS A 143 -16.04 -6.66 -14.05
N LEU A 144 -15.28 -6.85 -12.97
CA LEU A 144 -15.46 -7.96 -12.02
C LEU A 144 -16.48 -7.65 -10.92
N GLN A 145 -17.30 -6.61 -11.06
CA GLN A 145 -18.24 -6.17 -10.03
C GLN A 145 -19.03 -7.32 -9.40
N GLY A 146 -18.87 -7.46 -8.07
CA GLY A 146 -19.58 -8.46 -7.28
C GLY A 146 -19.03 -9.89 -7.38
N GLN A 147 -18.01 -10.14 -8.21
CA GLN A 147 -17.35 -11.45 -8.28
C GLN A 147 -16.24 -11.54 -7.23
N ALA A 148 -16.15 -12.70 -6.60
CA ALA A 148 -15.05 -13.04 -5.71
C ALA A 148 -14.10 -14.03 -6.41
N GLY A 149 -12.80 -13.82 -6.24
CA GLY A 149 -11.83 -14.71 -6.88
C GLY A 149 -10.40 -14.18 -6.84
N THR A 150 -9.53 -14.83 -7.62
CA THR A 150 -8.12 -14.46 -7.74
C THR A 150 -7.80 -14.01 -9.15
N LEU A 151 -7.28 -12.80 -9.27
CA LEU A 151 -6.78 -12.21 -10.52
C LEU A 151 -5.28 -12.44 -10.62
N HIS A 152 -4.82 -13.03 -11.72
CA HIS A 152 -3.43 -13.42 -11.93
C HIS A 152 -2.69 -12.42 -12.80
N LEU A 153 -1.84 -11.60 -12.19
CA LEU A 153 -0.97 -10.63 -12.85
C LEU A 153 0.52 -10.94 -12.70
N GLU A 154 0.87 -12.07 -12.08
CA GLU A 154 2.27 -12.43 -11.86
C GLU A 154 3.09 -12.50 -13.13
N ASN A 155 2.51 -13.01 -14.22
CA ASN A 155 3.14 -13.16 -15.52
C ASN A 155 2.66 -12.13 -16.56
N TYR A 156 1.99 -11.06 -16.11
CA TYR A 156 1.46 -10.04 -17.01
C TYR A 156 2.58 -9.39 -17.84
N SER A 157 2.33 -9.29 -19.13
CA SER A 157 3.11 -8.50 -20.10
C SER A 157 2.14 -7.71 -20.99
N GLU A 158 2.60 -6.60 -21.56
CA GLU A 158 1.77 -5.73 -22.43
C GLU A 158 1.23 -6.44 -23.68
N ASP A 159 1.93 -7.48 -24.13
CA ASP A 159 1.52 -8.30 -25.29
C ASP A 159 0.47 -9.37 -24.94
N GLN A 160 0.07 -9.47 -23.68
CA GLN A 160 -0.87 -10.51 -23.23
C GLN A 160 -2.32 -10.07 -23.44
N GLU A 161 -3.05 -10.81 -24.28
CA GLU A 161 -4.45 -10.51 -24.64
C GLU A 161 -5.43 -10.86 -23.50
N THR A 162 -5.09 -11.78 -22.61
CA THR A 162 -5.98 -12.28 -21.56
C THR A 162 -5.29 -12.34 -20.21
N ILE A 163 -6.00 -11.88 -19.18
CA ILE A 163 -5.58 -11.98 -17.77
C ILE A 163 -6.48 -13.02 -17.10
N PRO A 164 -5.91 -14.12 -16.56
CA PRO A 164 -6.68 -15.15 -15.89
C PRO A 164 -7.35 -14.65 -14.62
N PHE A 165 -8.59 -15.07 -14.40
CA PHE A 165 -9.34 -14.83 -13.17
C PHE A 165 -10.01 -16.11 -12.72
N ASP A 166 -9.61 -16.61 -11.55
CA ASP A 166 -10.17 -17.79 -10.92
C ASP A 166 -11.31 -17.38 -9.99
N VAL A 167 -12.55 -17.68 -10.41
CA VAL A 167 -13.76 -17.36 -9.63
C VAL A 167 -13.81 -18.24 -8.39
N LYS A 168 -14.01 -17.64 -7.22
CA LYS A 168 -14.30 -18.38 -5.99
C LYS A 168 -15.77 -18.80 -6.00
N VAL A 169 -16.04 -20.07 -6.26
CA VAL A 169 -17.37 -20.66 -6.12
C VAL A 169 -17.65 -20.84 -4.63
N GLU A 170 -18.63 -20.14 -4.07
CA GLU A 170 -19.15 -20.46 -2.75
C GLU A 170 -19.86 -21.83 -2.84
N GLU A 171 -19.29 -22.85 -2.22
CA GLU A 171 -20.00 -24.09 -1.95
C GLU A 171 -21.16 -23.77 -1.01
N GLN A 172 -22.36 -23.68 -1.55
CA GLN A 172 -23.59 -23.70 -0.76
C GLN A 172 -23.61 -25.02 0.03
N LYS A 173 -23.31 -24.95 1.33
CA LYS A 173 -23.63 -26.04 2.26
C LYS A 173 -25.14 -26.29 2.13
N LYS A 174 -25.51 -27.31 1.37
CA LYS A 174 -26.82 -27.93 1.51
C LYS A 174 -26.88 -28.44 2.97
N SER A 175 -27.62 -27.72 3.79
CA SER A 175 -28.16 -28.30 5.01
C SER A 175 -29.10 -29.41 4.59
N GLU A 176 -28.64 -30.65 4.66
CA GLU A 176 -29.52 -31.80 4.71
C GLU A 176 -30.15 -31.78 6.11
N GLU A 177 -31.37 -31.26 6.17
CA GLU A 177 -32.31 -31.62 7.19
C GLU A 177 -32.68 -33.10 6.92
N ASN A 178 -32.41 -33.92 7.89
CA ASN A 178 -33.15 -35.15 8.12
C ASN A 178 -33.28 -35.40 9.62
#